data_575c630862faccb680832de2c92a20d0
#
_entry.id   575c630862faccb680832de2c92a20d0
#
_cell.length_a   1.000
_cell.length_b   1.000
_cell.length_c   1.000
_cell.angle_alpha   90.00
_cell.angle_beta   90.00
_cell.angle_gamma   90.00
#
_symmetry.space_group_name_H-M   'P 1'
#
loop_
_entity.id
_entity.type
_entity.pdbx_description
1 polymer ?
#
loop_
_entity_poly.entity_id
_entity_poly.type
_entity_poly.pdbx_seq_one_letter_code
_entity_poly.pdbx_strand_id
1 'polypeptide(L)'
;ILQNVSSSLSPDENPFAQKREVKKVLLVLLTSNRGLCGPFNSSVIKAAYVRMAELKGVEVEIMTIGKKANDLLKKTGKVVANESELWNQLKFENTDVIAEKLMLGFANKDWDHIEVIYNQFQNAAVQIVQKEQYLPIVLPEATSANSGDYLYEPSKEHIIKELIPISLRTQLFKACIDSNASEHGARMTAMHKATDNANEMKEALSLEYNKARQAA
;
A
#
# COMPACT_ATOMS: atom_id res chain seq x y z
N ILE A 1 -5.23 -22.98 2.69
CA ILE A 1 -5.67 -23.32 4.06
C ILE A 1 -6.68 -22.27 4.54
N LEU A 2 -6.37 -20.96 4.58
CA LEU A 2 -7.30 -19.91 5.01
C LEU A 2 -8.62 -19.92 4.23
N GLN A 3 -8.61 -20.15 2.91
CA GLN A 3 -9.82 -20.25 2.10
C GLN A 3 -10.74 -21.38 2.54
N ASN A 4 -10.18 -22.56 2.83
CA ASN A 4 -10.97 -23.75 3.20
C ASN A 4 -11.46 -23.70 4.65
N VAL A 5 -10.69 -23.04 5.55
CA VAL A 5 -11.05 -22.92 6.96
C VAL A 5 -12.06 -21.81 7.16
N SER A 6 -11.93 -20.68 6.44
CA SER A 6 -12.82 -19.52 6.58
C SER A 6 -14.20 -19.72 5.97
N SER A 7 -14.36 -20.59 4.96
CA SER A 7 -15.66 -20.93 4.38
C SER A 7 -16.60 -21.71 5.34
N SER A 8 -16.03 -22.26 6.40
CA SER A 8 -16.77 -23.08 7.39
C SER A 8 -17.10 -22.36 8.70
N LEU A 9 -16.80 -21.04 8.80
CA LEU A 9 -17.11 -20.23 9.98
C LEU A 9 -18.26 -19.28 9.75
N SER A 10 -19.02 -19.04 10.82
CA SER A 10 -19.98 -17.95 10.84
C SER A 10 -19.25 -16.59 10.92
N PRO A 11 -19.77 -15.54 10.26
CA PRO A 11 -19.19 -14.19 10.31
C PRO A 11 -19.04 -13.64 11.74
N ASP A 12 -19.83 -14.15 12.69
CA ASP A 12 -19.85 -13.72 14.09
C ASP A 12 -18.62 -14.22 14.90
N GLU A 13 -17.97 -15.29 14.42
CA GLU A 13 -16.80 -15.88 15.08
C GLU A 13 -15.47 -15.19 14.71
N ASN A 14 -15.48 -14.35 13.67
CA ASN A 14 -14.28 -13.66 13.20
C ASN A 14 -14.49 -12.14 13.16
N PRO A 15 -13.93 -11.38 14.11
CA PRO A 15 -14.09 -9.93 14.15
C PRO A 15 -13.54 -9.21 12.91
N PHE A 16 -12.59 -9.81 12.19
CA PHE A 16 -11.97 -9.24 10.98
C PHE A 16 -12.73 -9.52 9.68
N ALA A 17 -13.74 -10.41 9.71
CA ALA A 17 -14.58 -10.72 8.55
C ALA A 17 -15.97 -10.08 8.60
N GLN A 18 -16.32 -9.40 9.70
CA GLN A 18 -17.63 -8.77 9.87
C GLN A 18 -17.85 -7.67 8.83
N LYS A 19 -18.81 -7.89 7.92
CA LYS A 19 -19.31 -6.85 7.02
C LYS A 19 -20.24 -5.93 7.80
N ARG A 20 -19.91 -4.65 7.84
CA ARG A 20 -20.70 -3.59 8.48
C ARG A 20 -21.17 -2.58 7.45
N GLU A 21 -22.15 -1.78 7.79
CA GLU A 21 -22.45 -0.58 7.02
C GLU A 21 -21.23 0.35 7.05
N VAL A 22 -20.73 0.69 5.86
CA VAL A 22 -19.48 1.46 5.74
C VAL A 22 -19.79 2.93 5.96
N LYS A 23 -19.46 3.44 7.15
CA LYS A 23 -19.60 4.86 7.53
C LYS A 23 -18.25 5.56 7.53
N LYS A 24 -17.18 4.84 7.89
CA LYS A 24 -15.85 5.39 8.01
C LYS A 24 -14.80 4.48 7.36
N VAL A 25 -14.04 5.03 6.43
CA VAL A 25 -13.01 4.32 5.65
C VAL A 25 -11.64 4.87 5.96
N LEU A 26 -10.67 4.00 6.23
CA LEU A 26 -9.26 4.36 6.30
C LEU A 26 -8.54 3.98 5.01
N LEU A 27 -7.89 4.94 4.38
CA LEU A 27 -6.96 4.72 3.27
C LEU A 27 -5.53 4.75 3.76
N VAL A 28 -4.83 3.63 3.67
CA VAL A 28 -3.39 3.52 4.00
C VAL A 28 -2.59 3.71 2.72
N LEU A 29 -1.81 4.79 2.64
CA LEU A 29 -1.08 5.18 1.44
C LEU A 29 0.42 4.96 1.62
N LEU A 30 1.01 4.11 0.78
CA LEU A 30 2.44 3.85 0.76
C LEU A 30 3.13 4.74 -0.26
N THR A 31 3.95 5.68 0.21
CA THR A 31 4.74 6.58 -0.62
C THR A 31 6.16 6.70 -0.09
N SER A 32 7.05 7.30 -0.85
CA SER A 32 8.44 7.48 -0.44
C SER A 32 8.63 8.64 0.54
N ASN A 33 9.76 8.62 1.25
CA ASN A 33 10.24 9.77 2.01
C ASN A 33 10.97 10.77 1.11
N ARG A 34 11.56 10.33 0.00
CA ARG A 34 12.38 11.14 -0.91
C ARG A 34 11.71 11.25 -2.28
N GLY A 35 12.01 12.33 -3.00
CA GLY A 35 11.56 12.51 -4.38
C GLY A 35 12.47 11.83 -5.41
N LEU A 36 12.37 12.31 -6.65
CA LEU A 36 13.16 11.89 -7.81
C LEU A 36 12.93 10.41 -8.20
N CYS A 37 11.74 9.89 -7.93
CA CYS A 37 11.31 8.54 -8.29
C CYS A 37 10.20 8.55 -9.37
N GLY A 38 10.28 9.48 -10.32
CA GLY A 38 9.31 9.61 -11.40
C GLY A 38 7.87 9.73 -10.90
N PRO A 39 6.92 9.00 -11.51
CA PRO A 39 5.49 9.07 -11.16
C PRO A 39 5.11 8.27 -9.91
N PHE A 40 6.04 7.58 -9.24
CA PHE A 40 5.79 6.66 -8.13
C PHE A 40 4.86 7.24 -7.05
N ASN A 41 5.18 8.45 -6.54
CA ASN A 41 4.36 9.08 -5.49
C ASN A 41 3.05 9.64 -6.05
N SER A 42 3.11 10.30 -7.20
CA SER A 42 1.94 10.94 -7.79
C SER A 42 0.87 9.94 -8.22
N SER A 43 1.25 8.74 -8.63
CA SER A 43 0.32 7.68 -9.01
C SER A 43 -0.51 7.19 -7.81
N VAL A 44 0.12 6.93 -6.65
CA VAL A 44 -0.56 6.55 -5.41
C VAL A 44 -1.49 7.67 -4.92
N ILE A 45 -1.01 8.90 -4.92
CA ILE A 45 -1.79 10.07 -4.46
C ILE A 45 -3.00 10.30 -5.38
N LYS A 46 -2.81 10.17 -6.70
CA LYS A 46 -3.91 10.27 -7.68
C LYS A 46 -4.94 9.16 -7.45
N ALA A 47 -4.50 7.92 -7.24
CA ALA A 47 -5.40 6.80 -6.92
C ALA A 47 -6.19 7.06 -5.64
N ALA A 48 -5.56 7.63 -4.61
CA ALA A 48 -6.22 8.01 -3.37
C ALA A 48 -7.30 9.09 -3.60
N TYR A 49 -7.02 10.13 -4.40
CA TYR A 49 -8.02 11.14 -4.74
C TYR A 49 -9.21 10.56 -5.51
N VAL A 50 -8.95 9.68 -6.48
CA VAL A 50 -10.02 8.97 -7.22
C VAL A 50 -10.87 8.16 -6.25
N ARG A 51 -10.22 7.41 -5.33
CA ARG A 51 -10.94 6.61 -4.35
C ARG A 51 -11.77 7.45 -3.39
N MET A 52 -11.24 8.55 -2.90
CA MET A 52 -12.00 9.51 -2.08
C MET A 52 -13.22 10.08 -2.81
N ALA A 53 -13.12 10.31 -4.13
CA ALA A 53 -14.25 10.78 -4.93
C ALA A 53 -15.31 9.69 -5.15
N GLU A 54 -14.92 8.42 -5.20
CA GLU A 54 -15.84 7.26 -5.25
C GLU A 54 -16.63 7.10 -3.94
N LEU A 55 -15.99 7.38 -2.80
CA LEU A 55 -16.55 7.24 -1.44
C LEU A 55 -17.40 8.45 -1.01
N LYS A 56 -18.29 8.93 -1.89
CA LYS A 56 -19.17 10.06 -1.58
C LYS A 56 -20.14 9.70 -0.45
N GLY A 57 -20.21 10.57 0.55
CA GLY A 57 -21.12 10.39 1.70
C GLY A 57 -20.54 9.50 2.82
N VAL A 58 -19.31 9.01 2.67
CA VAL A 58 -18.58 8.25 3.68
C VAL A 58 -17.45 9.11 4.25
N GLU A 59 -17.23 9.03 5.55
CA GLU A 59 -16.09 9.69 6.18
C GLU A 59 -14.80 8.96 5.78
N VAL A 60 -13.84 9.70 5.19
CA VAL A 60 -12.57 9.13 4.76
C VAL A 60 -11.43 9.71 5.58
N GLU A 61 -10.71 8.86 6.26
CA GLU A 61 -9.44 9.15 6.93
C GLU A 61 -8.27 8.55 6.16
N ILE A 62 -7.09 9.12 6.38
CA ILE A 62 -5.89 8.73 5.66
C ILE A 62 -4.77 8.45 6.66
N MET A 63 -4.15 7.29 6.56
CA MET A 63 -2.87 6.99 7.18
C MET A 63 -1.80 7.01 6.09
N THR A 64 -0.72 7.75 6.30
CA THR A 64 0.38 7.82 5.35
C THR A 64 1.59 7.05 5.85
N ILE A 65 2.13 6.18 5.02
CA ILE A 65 3.45 5.55 5.21
C ILE A 65 4.37 6.18 4.18
N GLY A 66 5.01 7.30 4.59
CA GLY A 66 5.89 8.10 3.75
C GLY A 66 5.57 9.59 3.72
N LYS A 67 6.63 10.40 3.68
CA LYS A 67 6.54 11.86 3.80
C LYS A 67 5.82 12.51 2.61
N LYS A 68 5.98 11.96 1.38
CA LYS A 68 5.43 12.61 0.18
C LYS A 68 3.91 12.66 0.14
N ALA A 69 3.21 11.60 0.57
CA ALA A 69 1.76 11.66 0.73
C ALA A 69 1.37 12.58 1.88
N ASN A 70 2.05 12.51 3.02
CA ASN A 70 1.76 13.34 4.17
C ASN A 70 1.87 14.84 3.83
N ASP A 71 2.94 15.28 3.16
CA ASP A 71 3.18 16.68 2.82
C ASP A 71 2.07 17.28 1.95
N LEU A 72 1.50 16.47 1.05
CA LEU A 72 0.43 16.91 0.17
C LEU A 72 -0.95 16.82 0.82
N LEU A 73 -1.21 15.73 1.54
CA LEU A 73 -2.56 15.41 2.03
C LEU A 73 -2.86 15.96 3.42
N LYS A 74 -1.85 16.31 4.24
CA LYS A 74 -2.08 16.90 5.57
C LYS A 74 -2.93 18.19 5.52
N LYS A 75 -2.86 18.95 4.42
CA LYS A 75 -3.65 20.15 4.21
C LYS A 75 -5.15 19.87 4.04
N THR A 76 -5.54 18.63 3.74
CA THR A 76 -6.94 18.23 3.62
C THR A 76 -7.63 18.02 4.95
N GLY A 77 -6.88 17.99 6.06
CA GLY A 77 -7.37 17.68 7.41
C GLY A 77 -7.80 16.23 7.62
N LYS A 78 -7.59 15.34 6.64
CA LYS A 78 -8.01 13.92 6.69
C LYS A 78 -6.91 12.98 7.15
N VAL A 79 -5.67 13.44 7.26
CA VAL A 79 -4.53 12.60 7.69
C VAL A 79 -4.55 12.45 9.20
N VAL A 80 -4.79 11.24 9.66
CA VAL A 80 -4.87 10.89 11.09
C VAL A 80 -3.56 10.33 11.65
N ALA A 81 -2.72 9.75 10.79
CA ALA A 81 -1.42 9.21 11.19
C ALA A 81 -0.39 9.26 10.06
N ASN A 82 0.88 9.39 10.45
CA ASN A 82 2.01 9.34 9.54
C ASN A 82 3.11 8.45 10.11
N GLU A 83 3.34 7.31 9.46
CA GLU A 83 4.30 6.29 9.86
C GLU A 83 5.54 6.30 8.91
N SER A 84 6.02 7.49 8.55
CA SER A 84 7.13 7.65 7.61
C SER A 84 8.47 7.10 8.13
N GLU A 85 8.61 6.93 9.43
CA GLU A 85 9.82 6.35 10.06
C GLU A 85 10.04 4.89 9.70
N LEU A 86 8.98 4.15 9.28
CA LEU A 86 9.08 2.76 8.84
C LEU A 86 10.16 2.59 7.76
N TRP A 87 10.29 3.56 6.84
CA TRP A 87 11.27 3.48 5.74
C TRP A 87 12.73 3.58 6.17
N ASN A 88 13.01 4.03 7.39
CA ASN A 88 14.37 4.06 7.92
C ASN A 88 14.86 2.65 8.29
N GLN A 89 13.94 1.79 8.72
CA GLN A 89 14.20 0.39 9.04
C GLN A 89 12.99 -0.45 8.67
N LEU A 90 12.89 -0.83 7.39
CA LEU A 90 11.82 -1.71 6.91
C LEU A 90 12.11 -3.15 7.36
N LYS A 91 11.53 -3.52 8.50
CA LYS A 91 11.57 -4.87 9.08
C LYS A 91 10.16 -5.32 9.38
N PHE A 92 9.98 -6.64 9.48
CA PHE A 92 8.67 -7.23 9.82
C PHE A 92 8.14 -6.69 11.15
N GLU A 93 8.99 -6.64 12.18
CA GLU A 93 8.64 -6.18 13.52
C GLU A 93 8.10 -4.74 13.53
N ASN A 94 8.70 -3.86 12.75
CA ASN A 94 8.26 -2.46 12.66
C ASN A 94 6.94 -2.31 11.89
N THR A 95 6.73 -3.15 10.89
CA THR A 95 5.47 -3.19 10.13
C THR A 95 4.36 -3.83 10.95
N ASP A 96 4.71 -4.80 11.80
CA ASP A 96 3.78 -5.47 12.68
C ASP A 96 3.07 -4.51 13.64
N VAL A 97 3.78 -3.54 14.20
CA VAL A 97 3.20 -2.49 15.05
C VAL A 97 2.10 -1.70 14.31
N ILE A 98 2.33 -1.41 13.02
CA ILE A 98 1.34 -0.70 12.21
C ILE A 98 0.15 -1.62 11.90
N ALA A 99 0.41 -2.87 11.56
CA ALA A 99 -0.64 -3.85 11.30
C ALA A 99 -1.53 -4.07 12.53
N GLU A 100 -0.94 -4.15 13.72
CA GLU A 100 -1.67 -4.27 14.99
C GLU A 100 -2.55 -3.05 15.23
N LYS A 101 -2.04 -1.84 15.01
CA LYS A 101 -2.81 -0.59 15.11
C LYS A 101 -4.03 -0.59 14.17
N LEU A 102 -3.86 -1.07 12.93
CA LEU A 102 -4.95 -1.20 11.96
C LEU A 102 -5.99 -2.24 12.39
N MET A 103 -5.55 -3.40 12.90
CA MET A 103 -6.42 -4.46 13.39
C MET A 103 -7.21 -4.02 14.61
N LEU A 104 -6.57 -3.36 15.58
CA LEU A 104 -7.21 -2.85 16.78
C LEU A 104 -8.23 -1.75 16.45
N GLY A 105 -7.89 -0.79 15.59
CA GLY A 105 -8.81 0.25 15.16
C GLY A 105 -10.05 -0.31 14.45
N PHE A 106 -9.88 -1.35 13.62
CA PHE A 106 -11.00 -2.04 13.01
C PHE A 106 -11.86 -2.79 14.03
N ALA A 107 -11.25 -3.49 14.99
CA ALA A 107 -11.96 -4.20 16.05
C ALA A 107 -12.72 -3.24 16.98
N ASN A 108 -12.16 -2.08 17.29
CA ASN A 108 -12.76 -1.02 18.09
C ASN A 108 -13.85 -0.22 17.34
N LYS A 109 -14.05 -0.49 16.05
CA LYS A 109 -15.00 0.23 15.19
C LYS A 109 -14.60 1.69 14.91
N ASP A 110 -13.31 2.00 15.00
CA ASP A 110 -12.81 3.30 14.58
C ASP A 110 -12.93 3.44 13.06
N TRP A 111 -12.78 2.32 12.33
CA TRP A 111 -12.97 2.22 10.88
C TRP A 111 -13.78 0.99 10.53
N ASP A 112 -14.70 1.12 9.56
CA ASP A 112 -15.52 0.02 9.05
C ASP A 112 -14.87 -0.67 7.85
N HIS A 113 -13.96 0.04 7.18
CA HIS A 113 -13.27 -0.46 6.00
C HIS A 113 -11.86 0.13 5.91
N ILE A 114 -10.86 -0.71 5.62
CA ILE A 114 -9.46 -0.31 5.49
C ILE A 114 -8.95 -0.79 4.14
N GLU A 115 -8.40 0.13 3.35
CA GLU A 115 -7.77 -0.15 2.06
C GLU A 115 -6.31 0.28 2.08
N VAL A 116 -5.44 -0.50 1.43
CA VAL A 116 -4.03 -0.18 1.22
C VAL A 116 -3.81 0.17 -0.25
N ILE A 117 -3.23 1.35 -0.49
CA ILE A 117 -2.91 1.83 -1.84
C ILE A 117 -1.39 1.96 -1.95
N TYR A 118 -0.81 1.19 -2.87
CA TYR A 118 0.63 1.11 -3.04
C TYR A 118 1.01 0.79 -4.49
N ASN A 119 2.29 0.88 -4.83
CA ASN A 119 2.79 0.41 -6.12
C ASN A 119 3.37 -1.00 -5.98
N GLN A 120 2.76 -1.95 -6.66
CA GLN A 120 3.28 -3.30 -6.81
C GLN A 120 4.44 -3.30 -7.78
N PHE A 121 5.52 -3.97 -7.42
CA PHE A 121 6.69 -4.13 -8.27
C PHE A 121 6.46 -5.21 -9.32
N GLN A 122 6.51 -4.83 -10.59
CA GLN A 122 6.51 -5.77 -11.70
C GLN A 122 7.93 -5.90 -12.29
N ASN A 123 8.55 -4.76 -12.56
CA ASN A 123 9.97 -4.65 -12.95
C ASN A 123 10.44 -3.21 -12.70
N ALA A 124 11.73 -2.94 -12.93
CA ALA A 124 12.31 -1.62 -12.68
C ALA A 124 11.65 -0.48 -13.47
N ALA A 125 11.10 -0.77 -14.66
CA ALA A 125 10.45 0.23 -15.50
C ALA A 125 8.94 0.34 -15.27
N VAL A 126 8.29 -0.73 -14.78
CA VAL A 126 6.83 -0.82 -14.65
C VAL A 126 6.45 -1.10 -13.21
N GLN A 127 5.68 -0.20 -12.63
CA GLN A 127 5.04 -0.33 -11.34
C GLN A 127 3.53 -0.20 -11.53
N ILE A 128 2.76 -1.05 -10.87
CA ILE A 128 1.30 -1.10 -10.96
C ILE A 128 0.71 -0.61 -9.66
N VAL A 129 -0.12 0.45 -9.72
CA VAL A 129 -0.85 0.90 -8.54
C VAL A 129 -1.90 -0.12 -8.18
N GLN A 130 -1.80 -0.65 -6.97
CA GLN A 130 -2.76 -1.56 -6.39
C GLN A 130 -3.62 -0.84 -5.35
N LYS A 131 -4.90 -1.19 -5.33
CA LYS A 131 -5.85 -0.86 -4.28
C LYS A 131 -6.33 -2.18 -3.70
N GLU A 132 -5.84 -2.54 -2.56
CA GLU A 132 -6.19 -3.80 -1.90
C GLU A 132 -7.06 -3.53 -0.68
N GLN A 133 -8.17 -4.23 -0.58
CA GLN A 133 -8.94 -4.27 0.65
C GLN A 133 -8.13 -5.03 1.70
N TYR A 134 -7.89 -4.36 2.82
CA TYR A 134 -7.18 -4.93 3.96
C TYR A 134 -8.15 -5.49 4.99
N LEU A 135 -9.14 -4.69 5.39
CA LEU A 135 -10.22 -5.08 6.30
C LEU A 135 -11.55 -4.48 5.84
N PRO A 136 -12.68 -5.19 6.03
CA PRO A 136 -12.80 -6.59 6.46
C PRO A 136 -12.19 -7.56 5.46
N ILE A 137 -11.80 -8.74 5.94
CA ILE A 137 -11.28 -9.80 5.07
C ILE A 137 -12.39 -10.29 4.15
N VAL A 138 -12.14 -10.32 2.84
CA VAL A 138 -13.06 -10.93 1.87
C VAL A 138 -12.89 -12.44 1.94
N LEU A 139 -13.87 -13.10 2.53
CA LEU A 139 -13.94 -14.54 2.47
C LEU A 139 -14.44 -14.94 1.07
N PRO A 140 -13.73 -15.78 0.32
CA PRO A 140 -14.23 -16.28 -0.94
C PRO A 140 -15.53 -17.07 -0.68
N GLU A 141 -16.53 -16.84 -1.52
CA GLU A 141 -17.75 -17.64 -1.48
C GLU A 141 -17.38 -19.13 -1.64
N ALA A 142 -17.97 -19.97 -0.78
CA ALA A 142 -17.74 -21.41 -0.83
C ALA A 142 -18.16 -21.96 -2.20
N THR A 143 -17.19 -22.10 -3.09
CA THR A 143 -17.40 -22.91 -4.28
C THR A 143 -17.47 -24.37 -3.83
N SER A 144 -18.65 -24.95 -3.94
CA SER A 144 -19.08 -26.27 -3.47
C SER A 144 -18.30 -27.48 -4.03
N ALA A 145 -17.10 -27.29 -4.57
CA ALA A 145 -16.42 -28.32 -5.32
C ALA A 145 -15.36 -29.14 -4.54
N ASN A 146 -14.92 -28.72 -3.36
CA ASN A 146 -13.90 -29.49 -2.60
C ASN A 146 -14.02 -29.26 -1.09
N SER A 147 -15.11 -29.64 -0.46
CA SER A 147 -15.16 -29.83 0.99
C SER A 147 -14.52 -31.18 1.35
N GLY A 148 -13.19 -31.25 1.23
CA GLY A 148 -12.47 -32.35 1.88
C GLY A 148 -12.68 -32.22 3.40
N ASP A 149 -13.03 -33.35 4.03
CA ASP A 149 -13.13 -33.40 5.50
C ASP A 149 -11.74 -33.30 6.10
N TYR A 150 -11.31 -32.04 6.39
CA TYR A 150 -10.02 -31.79 7.03
C TYR A 150 -10.18 -31.88 8.55
N LEU A 151 -9.32 -32.67 9.18
CA LEU A 151 -9.14 -32.67 10.63
C LEU A 151 -8.26 -31.49 11.01
N TYR A 152 -8.76 -30.64 11.89
CA TYR A 152 -8.05 -29.46 12.39
C TYR A 152 -7.58 -29.70 13.82
N GLU A 153 -6.29 -29.53 14.06
CA GLU A 153 -5.71 -29.58 15.41
C GLU A 153 -5.06 -28.23 15.78
N PRO A 154 -5.31 -27.67 16.96
CA PRO A 154 -6.19 -28.18 18.02
C PRO A 154 -7.68 -27.93 17.76
N SER A 155 -8.05 -26.85 17.08
CA SER A 155 -9.44 -26.57 16.64
C SER A 155 -9.44 -25.55 15.50
N LYS A 156 -10.53 -25.51 14.70
CA LYS A 156 -10.72 -24.50 13.63
C LYS A 156 -10.63 -23.07 14.17
N GLU A 157 -11.28 -22.82 15.30
CA GLU A 157 -11.32 -21.49 15.92
C GLU A 157 -9.94 -21.00 16.37
N HIS A 158 -9.13 -21.89 16.93
CA HIS A 158 -7.78 -21.56 17.37
C HIS A 158 -6.88 -21.20 16.17
N ILE A 159 -6.91 -22.04 15.13
CA ILE A 159 -6.17 -21.81 13.89
C ILE A 159 -6.53 -20.45 13.29
N ILE A 160 -7.80 -20.07 13.28
CA ILE A 160 -8.25 -18.82 12.71
C ILE A 160 -7.81 -17.64 13.55
N LYS A 161 -7.95 -17.71 14.87
CA LYS A 161 -7.51 -16.65 15.78
C LYS A 161 -6.02 -16.34 15.65
N GLU A 162 -5.21 -17.31 15.26
CA GLU A 162 -3.78 -17.10 15.05
C GLU A 162 -3.41 -16.79 13.60
N LEU A 163 -3.94 -17.54 12.63
CA LEU A 163 -3.55 -17.39 11.23
C LEU A 163 -4.04 -16.09 10.59
N ILE A 164 -5.20 -15.59 10.98
CA ILE A 164 -5.74 -14.36 10.40
C ILE A 164 -4.86 -13.15 10.74
N PRO A 165 -4.51 -12.87 12.00
CA PRO A 165 -3.59 -11.80 12.32
C PRO A 165 -2.23 -11.94 11.63
N ILE A 166 -1.66 -13.15 11.58
CA ILE A 166 -0.39 -13.40 10.89
C ILE A 166 -0.51 -13.11 9.39
N SER A 167 -1.62 -13.49 8.77
CA SER A 167 -1.89 -13.21 7.35
C SER A 167 -1.98 -11.72 7.07
N LEU A 168 -2.70 -10.97 7.89
CA LEU A 168 -2.82 -9.50 7.77
C LEU A 168 -1.46 -8.82 7.94
N ARG A 169 -0.69 -9.19 8.94
CA ARG A 169 0.68 -8.69 9.17
C ARG A 169 1.56 -8.94 7.95
N THR A 170 1.50 -10.16 7.41
CA THR A 170 2.28 -10.55 6.22
C THR A 170 1.82 -9.80 4.97
N GLN A 171 0.52 -9.57 4.80
CA GLN A 171 -0.04 -8.80 3.68
C GLN A 171 0.47 -7.35 3.69
N LEU A 172 0.43 -6.69 4.85
CA LEU A 172 0.94 -5.32 4.97
C LEU A 172 2.44 -5.26 4.72
N PHE A 173 3.21 -6.20 5.29
CA PHE A 173 4.65 -6.27 5.08
C PHE A 173 5.01 -6.50 3.61
N LYS A 174 4.29 -7.41 2.92
CA LYS A 174 4.44 -7.62 1.47
C LYS A 174 4.19 -6.33 0.70
N ALA A 175 3.10 -5.61 0.98
CA ALA A 175 2.80 -4.34 0.32
C ALA A 175 3.91 -3.30 0.55
N CYS A 176 4.50 -3.25 1.74
CA CYS A 176 5.63 -2.37 2.05
C CYS A 176 6.90 -2.76 1.26
N ILE A 177 7.22 -4.06 1.16
CA ILE A 177 8.38 -4.54 0.38
C ILE A 177 8.19 -4.24 -1.11
N ASP A 178 7.02 -4.55 -1.66
CA ASP A 178 6.69 -4.28 -3.07
C ASP A 178 6.79 -2.78 -3.37
N SER A 179 6.25 -1.94 -2.50
CA SER A 179 6.33 -0.48 -2.62
C SER A 179 7.78 0.02 -2.55
N ASN A 180 8.60 -0.53 -1.66
CA ASN A 180 10.01 -0.18 -1.53
C ASN A 180 10.81 -0.54 -2.78
N ALA A 181 10.62 -1.77 -3.29
CA ALA A 181 11.25 -2.23 -4.53
C ALA A 181 10.83 -1.36 -5.73
N SER A 182 9.54 -1.00 -5.80
CA SER A 182 8.97 -0.11 -6.82
C SER A 182 9.58 1.29 -6.76
N GLU A 183 9.76 1.85 -5.56
CA GLU A 183 10.41 3.16 -5.36
C GLU A 183 11.82 3.16 -5.89
N HIS A 184 12.61 2.15 -5.55
CA HIS A 184 14.00 2.04 -6.01
C HIS A 184 14.09 1.84 -7.51
N GLY A 185 13.26 0.99 -8.11
CA GLY A 185 13.19 0.80 -9.56
C GLY A 185 12.81 2.08 -10.31
N ALA A 186 11.77 2.76 -9.84
CA ALA A 186 11.33 4.02 -10.43
C ALA A 186 12.41 5.12 -10.34
N ARG A 187 13.12 5.19 -9.20
CA ARG A 187 14.23 6.14 -9.03
C ARG A 187 15.40 5.82 -9.95
N MET A 188 15.79 4.56 -10.07
CA MET A 188 16.84 4.12 -10.97
C MET A 188 16.52 4.54 -12.42
N THR A 189 15.33 4.25 -12.89
CA THR A 189 14.88 4.62 -14.25
C THR A 189 14.87 6.13 -14.46
N ALA A 190 14.40 6.90 -13.46
CA ALA A 190 14.36 8.36 -13.52
C ALA A 190 15.79 8.96 -13.57
N MET A 191 16.74 8.40 -12.81
CA MET A 191 18.12 8.86 -12.80
C MET A 191 18.85 8.52 -14.09
N HIS A 192 18.63 7.34 -14.70
CA HIS A 192 19.16 7.03 -16.02
C HIS A 192 18.70 8.06 -17.05
N LYS A 193 17.40 8.32 -17.15
CA LYS A 193 16.87 9.34 -18.06
C LYS A 193 17.47 10.73 -17.81
N ALA A 194 17.66 11.11 -16.55
CA ALA A 194 18.26 12.39 -16.19
C ALA A 194 19.73 12.46 -16.64
N THR A 195 20.47 11.37 -16.52
CA THR A 195 21.86 11.28 -16.99
C THR A 195 21.96 11.38 -18.51
N ASP A 196 21.09 10.66 -19.23
CA ASP A 196 21.04 10.71 -20.69
C ASP A 196 20.73 12.13 -21.19
N ASN A 197 19.68 12.76 -20.65
CA ASN A 197 19.35 14.15 -20.97
C ASN A 197 20.49 15.14 -20.66
N ALA A 198 21.21 14.93 -19.55
CA ALA A 198 22.37 15.76 -19.20
C ALA A 198 23.53 15.59 -20.19
N ASN A 199 23.78 14.39 -20.67
CA ASN A 199 24.79 14.13 -21.70
C ASN A 199 24.42 14.79 -23.02
N GLU A 200 23.18 14.67 -23.49
CA GLU A 200 22.69 15.33 -24.69
C GLU A 200 22.83 16.86 -24.59
N MET A 201 22.46 17.44 -23.46
CA MET A 201 22.59 18.88 -23.21
C MET A 201 24.06 19.33 -23.21
N LYS A 202 24.95 18.53 -22.59
CA LYS A 202 26.39 18.78 -22.58
C LYS A 202 26.98 18.79 -24.01
N GLU A 203 26.58 17.84 -24.85
CA GLU A 203 27.03 17.78 -26.23
C GLU A 203 26.53 18.99 -27.04
N ALA A 204 25.26 19.34 -26.90
CA ALA A 204 24.69 20.51 -27.56
C ALA A 204 25.40 21.82 -27.15
N LEU A 205 25.62 22.03 -25.84
CA LEU A 205 26.37 23.19 -25.35
C LEU A 205 27.82 23.22 -25.80
N SER A 206 28.49 22.07 -25.86
CA SER A 206 29.86 21.97 -26.36
C SER A 206 29.95 22.40 -27.84
N LEU A 207 28.98 22.01 -28.63
CA LEU A 207 28.89 22.38 -30.02
C LEU A 207 28.63 23.86 -30.24
N GLU A 208 27.73 24.42 -29.44
CA GLU A 208 27.41 25.86 -29.44
C GLU A 208 28.65 26.70 -28.98
N TYR A 209 29.31 26.26 -27.93
CA TYR A 209 30.55 26.91 -27.46
C TYR A 209 31.61 26.92 -28.56
N ASN A 210 31.85 25.79 -29.25
CA ASN A 210 32.84 25.73 -30.33
C ASN A 210 32.45 26.62 -31.51
N LYS A 211 31.17 26.70 -31.87
CA LYS A 211 30.67 27.63 -32.90
C LYS A 211 30.94 29.11 -32.50
N ALA A 212 30.61 29.48 -31.30
CA ALA A 212 30.83 30.84 -30.77
C ALA A 212 32.32 31.18 -30.78
N ARG A 213 33.18 30.24 -30.33
CA ARG A 213 34.62 30.42 -30.32
C ARG A 213 35.22 30.62 -31.72
N GLN A 214 34.65 29.95 -32.76
CA GLN A 214 35.12 30.11 -34.14
C GLN A 214 34.62 31.39 -34.80
N ALA A 215 33.52 31.97 -34.28
CA ALA A 215 32.96 33.21 -34.77
C ALA A 215 33.58 34.50 -34.16
N ALA A 216 34.32 34.35 -33.06
CA ALA A 216 35.05 35.42 -32.39
C ALA A 216 36.51 35.48 -32.90
#